data_d80a2d93cf09ca8ee07bd1096283cb7c
#
_entry.id   d80a2d93cf09ca8ee07bd1096283cb7c
#
_cell.length_a   1.000
_cell.length_b   1.000
_cell.length_c   1.000
_cell.angle_alpha   90.00
_cell.angle_beta   90.00
_cell.angle_gamma   90.00
#
_symmetry.space_group_name_H-M   'P 1'
#
loop_
_entity.id
_entity.type
_entity.pdbx_description
1 polymer ?
#
loop_
_entity_poly.entity_id
_entity_poly.type
_entity_poly.pdbx_seq_one_letter_code
_entity_poly.pdbx_strand_id
1 'polypeptide(L)'
;MVLDKSMRQRYRTPLEERFPPELKMILGGEEVAYEKALSLRYGENPHQPAALYRPKIGNLIVGNMNEKKSGKGGLSQTNIEDVNNALNILKYFDEPASAVMKHLNPSGVAASSRREDSLRSVYVKARDCDSLAAFGGVVGLNRSVDEETAAEITSTYIEAVAAPAFTEEALNIFSEKKDLRVLQFSNLESSSRFLGDVPEPFTLSVLIDGSIIISTPLITKVRGPRDLRTVTRREPTLREASDLIFSWYVCMNVRSNGVVVSKDRSTLG
;
A
#
# COMPACT_ATOMS: atom_id res chain seq x y z
N MET A 1 2.03 14.71 25.80
CA MET A 1 0.84 15.56 25.51
C MET A 1 -0.38 14.63 25.49
N VAL A 2 -1.25 14.68 26.50
CA VAL A 2 -2.48 13.86 26.51
C VAL A 2 -3.48 14.56 25.58
N LEU A 3 -3.75 13.97 24.41
CA LEU A 3 -4.81 14.43 23.54
C LEU A 3 -6.15 14.43 24.31
N ASP A 4 -6.81 15.56 24.36
CA ASP A 4 -8.15 15.69 24.94
C ASP A 4 -9.10 14.67 24.33
N LYS A 5 -10.05 14.15 25.13
CA LYS A 5 -11.06 13.19 24.66
C LYS A 5 -11.84 13.70 23.45
N SER A 6 -12.06 15.00 23.34
CA SER A 6 -12.71 15.66 22.20
C SER A 6 -11.91 15.52 20.91
N MET A 7 -10.58 15.64 20.96
CA MET A 7 -9.70 15.45 19.81
C MET A 7 -9.70 13.99 19.32
N ARG A 8 -9.59 13.00 20.25
CA ARG A 8 -9.68 11.58 19.88
C ARG A 8 -11.02 11.23 19.22
N GLN A 9 -12.10 11.90 19.60
CA GLN A 9 -13.42 11.67 19.01
C GLN A 9 -13.49 12.17 17.56
N ARG A 10 -12.82 13.28 17.21
CA ARG A 10 -12.76 13.81 15.84
C ARG A 10 -12.12 12.82 14.85
N TYR A 11 -11.07 12.10 15.26
CA TYR A 11 -10.44 11.06 14.43
C TYR A 11 -11.30 9.79 14.25
N ARG A 12 -12.44 9.69 14.93
CA ARG A 12 -13.32 8.52 14.91
C ARG A 12 -14.71 8.81 14.33
N THR A 13 -15.00 10.06 14.04
CA THR A 13 -16.31 10.48 13.53
C THR A 13 -16.18 10.77 12.04
N PRO A 14 -16.94 10.07 11.18
CA PRO A 14 -17.00 10.40 9.76
C PRO A 14 -17.53 11.83 9.58
N LEU A 15 -16.94 12.56 8.63
CA LEU A 15 -17.43 13.87 8.24
C LEU A 15 -18.50 13.75 7.17
N GLU A 16 -19.52 14.61 7.25
CA GLU A 16 -20.47 14.77 6.15
C GLU A 16 -19.74 15.41 4.97
N GLU A 17 -19.78 14.75 3.81
CA GLU A 17 -19.25 15.25 2.55
C GLU A 17 -20.40 15.51 1.57
N ARG A 18 -20.19 16.47 0.66
CA ARG A 18 -21.19 16.88 -0.34
C ARG A 18 -20.64 16.79 -1.76
N PHE A 19 -19.70 15.89 -1.97
CA PHE A 19 -19.16 15.65 -3.31
C PHE A 19 -20.21 14.98 -4.20
N PRO A 20 -20.20 15.26 -5.52
CA PRO A 20 -21.18 14.69 -6.44
C PRO A 20 -21.08 13.16 -6.50
N PRO A 21 -22.16 12.45 -6.86
CA PRO A 21 -22.12 10.99 -6.99
C PRO A 21 -21.22 10.51 -8.14
N GLU A 22 -21.04 11.37 -9.16
CA GLU A 22 -20.25 11.07 -10.36
C GLU A 22 -19.34 12.24 -10.72
N LEU A 23 -18.19 11.92 -11.30
CA LEU A 23 -17.27 12.88 -11.91
C LEU A 23 -16.98 12.44 -13.35
N LYS A 24 -16.73 13.42 -14.23
CA LYS A 24 -16.29 13.17 -15.59
C LYS A 24 -15.01 13.96 -15.86
N MET A 25 -14.06 13.30 -16.46
CA MET A 25 -12.81 13.92 -16.92
C MET A 25 -12.66 13.67 -18.41
N ILE A 26 -12.28 14.69 -19.15
CA ILE A 26 -12.01 14.57 -20.58
C ILE A 26 -10.51 14.79 -20.78
N LEU A 27 -9.84 13.77 -21.31
CA LEU A 27 -8.40 13.79 -21.59
C LEU A 27 -8.17 13.39 -23.04
N GLY A 28 -7.54 14.26 -23.81
CA GLY A 28 -7.25 13.99 -25.22
C GLY A 28 -8.46 13.71 -26.11
N GLY A 29 -9.67 14.14 -25.66
CA GLY A 29 -10.94 13.88 -26.35
C GLY A 29 -11.68 12.63 -25.87
N GLU A 30 -11.06 11.83 -24.99
CA GLU A 30 -11.71 10.66 -24.36
C GLU A 30 -12.31 11.04 -23.02
N GLU A 31 -13.58 10.64 -22.78
CA GLU A 31 -14.29 10.85 -21.53
C GLU A 31 -14.06 9.64 -20.61
N VAL A 32 -13.55 9.90 -19.42
CA VAL A 32 -13.48 8.92 -18.32
C VAL A 32 -14.50 9.31 -17.25
N ALA A 33 -15.50 8.46 -17.08
CA ALA A 33 -16.52 8.62 -16.04
C ALA A 33 -16.10 7.90 -14.75
N TYR A 34 -16.26 8.59 -13.64
CA TYR A 34 -15.99 8.06 -12.29
C TYR A 34 -17.28 8.06 -11.48
N GLU A 35 -17.44 7.05 -10.64
CA GLU A 35 -18.50 7.00 -9.62
C GLU A 35 -17.89 7.07 -8.22
N LYS A 36 -18.63 7.65 -7.27
CA LYS A 36 -18.24 7.68 -5.87
C LYS A 36 -18.32 6.25 -5.30
N ALA A 37 -17.15 5.67 -4.99
CA ALA A 37 -17.06 4.34 -4.42
C ALA A 37 -17.28 4.34 -2.90
N LEU A 38 -16.69 5.33 -2.19
CA LEU A 38 -16.76 5.44 -0.73
C LEU A 38 -16.78 6.91 -0.30
N SER A 39 -17.59 7.25 0.70
CA SER A 39 -17.39 8.43 1.54
C SER A 39 -16.35 8.07 2.60
N LEU A 40 -15.26 8.80 2.67
CA LEU A 40 -14.17 8.52 3.58
C LEU A 40 -14.42 9.18 4.94
N ARG A 41 -13.83 8.60 5.98
CA ARG A 41 -13.94 9.14 7.35
C ARG A 41 -13.45 10.58 7.42
N TYR A 42 -12.32 10.88 6.77
CA TYR A 42 -11.74 12.21 6.56
C TYR A 42 -10.65 12.11 5.47
N GLY A 43 -10.18 13.25 5.00
CA GLY A 43 -9.08 13.37 4.06
C GLY A 43 -7.71 13.10 4.69
N GLU A 44 -6.73 13.96 4.41
CA GLU A 44 -5.41 13.92 5.04
C GLU A 44 -5.48 14.31 6.53
N ASN A 45 -6.36 15.25 6.84
CA ASN A 45 -6.58 15.75 8.21
C ASN A 45 -8.03 15.51 8.66
N PRO A 46 -8.28 15.34 9.98
CA PRO A 46 -9.59 14.95 10.51
C PRO A 46 -10.71 15.98 10.33
N HIS A 47 -10.43 17.16 9.80
CA HIS A 47 -11.42 18.19 9.49
C HIS A 47 -11.73 18.33 7.98
N GLN A 48 -11.08 17.50 7.13
CA GLN A 48 -11.25 17.54 5.68
C GLN A 48 -12.24 16.45 5.24
N PRO A 49 -13.43 16.77 4.72
CA PRO A 49 -14.27 15.79 4.05
C PRO A 49 -13.54 15.17 2.86
N ALA A 50 -13.75 13.89 2.61
CA ALA A 50 -13.11 13.18 1.49
C ALA A 50 -13.99 12.05 0.96
N ALA A 51 -13.83 11.71 -0.31
CA ALA A 51 -14.47 10.58 -0.95
C ALA A 51 -13.50 9.89 -1.92
N LEU A 52 -13.63 8.59 -2.05
CA LEU A 52 -12.95 7.81 -3.07
C LEU A 52 -13.85 7.68 -4.30
N TYR A 53 -13.32 8.03 -5.46
CA TYR A 53 -13.95 7.79 -6.74
C TYR A 53 -13.19 6.70 -7.49
N ARG A 54 -13.94 5.89 -8.21
CA ARG A 54 -13.36 4.87 -9.09
C ARG A 54 -13.84 5.07 -10.53
N PRO A 55 -13.01 4.81 -11.55
CA PRO A 55 -13.47 4.77 -12.92
C PRO A 55 -14.55 3.68 -13.08
N LYS A 56 -15.57 3.95 -13.90
CA LYS A 56 -16.67 3.00 -14.17
C LYS A 56 -16.22 1.80 -15.00
N ILE A 57 -15.08 1.90 -15.65
CA ILE A 57 -14.54 0.89 -16.57
C ILE A 57 -13.11 0.54 -16.14
N GLY A 58 -12.74 -0.71 -16.27
CA GLY A 58 -11.39 -1.21 -16.05
C GLY A 58 -11.30 -2.28 -14.97
N ASN A 59 -10.13 -2.90 -14.90
CA ASN A 59 -9.80 -3.92 -13.90
C ASN A 59 -9.17 -3.22 -12.69
N LEU A 60 -10.00 -2.79 -11.76
CA LEU A 60 -9.60 -1.94 -10.64
C LEU A 60 -9.13 -2.78 -9.46
N ILE A 61 -8.05 -2.35 -8.84
CA ILE A 61 -7.51 -2.97 -7.62
C ILE A 61 -8.03 -2.20 -6.40
N VAL A 62 -7.60 -0.96 -6.23
CA VAL A 62 -7.98 -0.12 -5.07
C VAL A 62 -9.46 0.27 -5.12
N GLY A 63 -9.97 0.64 -6.30
CA GLY A 63 -11.37 1.03 -6.46
C GLY A 63 -12.38 -0.10 -6.23
N ASN A 64 -11.96 -1.35 -6.34
CA ASN A 64 -12.79 -2.56 -6.16
C ASN A 64 -12.44 -3.35 -4.89
N MET A 65 -11.67 -2.78 -3.97
CA MET A 65 -11.41 -3.44 -2.70
C MET A 65 -12.71 -3.75 -1.95
N ASN A 66 -12.78 -4.97 -1.42
CA ASN A 66 -13.86 -5.42 -0.57
C ASN A 66 -13.47 -5.20 0.89
N GLU A 67 -14.22 -4.35 1.57
CA GLU A 67 -14.04 -4.09 2.99
C GLU A 67 -14.66 -5.24 3.81
N LYS A 68 -13.84 -6.19 4.25
CA LYS A 68 -14.26 -7.31 5.12
C LYS A 68 -14.58 -6.82 6.53
N LYS A 69 -13.97 -5.71 6.94
CA LYS A 69 -14.19 -5.07 8.23
C LYS A 69 -13.88 -3.57 8.14
N SER A 70 -14.84 -2.72 8.51
CA SER A 70 -14.73 -1.26 8.41
C SER A 70 -13.93 -0.62 9.55
N GLY A 71 -13.73 -1.33 10.64
CA GLY A 71 -13.21 -0.71 11.85
C GLY A 71 -14.11 0.40 12.38
N LYS A 72 -13.63 1.17 13.31
CA LYS A 72 -14.40 2.29 13.87
C LYS A 72 -14.26 3.55 12.98
N GLY A 73 -15.36 3.96 12.38
CA GLY A 73 -15.45 5.18 11.58
C GLY A 73 -14.98 5.04 10.12
N GLY A 74 -14.67 3.82 9.64
CA GLY A 74 -14.29 3.59 8.25
C GLY A 74 -12.86 4.00 7.89
N LEU A 75 -12.57 4.07 6.59
CA LEU A 75 -11.27 4.41 6.02
C LEU A 75 -11.06 5.92 5.94
N SER A 76 -9.83 6.38 6.17
CA SER A 76 -9.38 7.73 5.81
C SER A 76 -8.69 7.73 4.45
N GLN A 77 -8.48 8.92 3.88
CA GLN A 77 -7.66 9.09 2.67
C GLN A 77 -6.28 8.45 2.86
N THR A 78 -5.59 8.74 3.96
CA THR A 78 -4.26 8.18 4.27
C THR A 78 -4.26 6.65 4.32
N ASN A 79 -5.32 6.01 4.85
CA ASN A 79 -5.41 4.55 4.83
C ASN A 79 -5.45 4.01 3.40
N ILE A 80 -6.23 4.62 2.51
CA ILE A 80 -6.31 4.22 1.09
C ILE A 80 -4.98 4.44 0.37
N GLU A 81 -4.35 5.58 0.59
CA GLU A 81 -3.06 5.92 -0.02
C GLU A 81 -1.93 5.02 0.47
N ASP A 82 -1.90 4.69 1.77
CA ASP A 82 -0.94 3.73 2.33
C ASP A 82 -1.15 2.32 1.75
N VAL A 83 -2.41 1.85 1.60
CA VAL A 83 -2.70 0.60 0.88
C VAL A 83 -2.20 0.67 -0.56
N ASN A 84 -2.52 1.72 -1.31
CA ASN A 84 -2.07 1.90 -2.68
C ASN A 84 -0.54 1.83 -2.80
N ASN A 85 0.18 2.49 -1.89
CA ASN A 85 1.65 2.49 -1.89
C ASN A 85 2.22 1.11 -1.50
N ALA A 86 1.59 0.39 -0.57
CA ALA A 86 1.94 -1.01 -0.29
C ALA A 86 1.80 -1.87 -1.55
N LEU A 87 0.68 -1.74 -2.28
CA LEU A 87 0.43 -2.50 -3.51
C LEU A 87 1.41 -2.13 -4.62
N ASN A 88 1.83 -0.88 -4.72
CA ASN A 88 2.85 -0.43 -5.66
C ASN A 88 4.23 -1.06 -5.40
N ILE A 89 4.52 -1.43 -4.17
CA ILE A 89 5.72 -2.20 -3.81
C ILE A 89 5.48 -3.69 -4.09
N LEU A 90 4.38 -4.23 -3.57
CA LEU A 90 4.09 -5.67 -3.59
C LEU A 90 3.91 -6.24 -4.99
N LYS A 91 3.46 -5.44 -5.96
CA LYS A 91 3.28 -5.88 -7.35
C LYS A 91 4.56 -6.42 -8.01
N TYR A 92 5.74 -6.12 -7.47
CA TYR A 92 7.03 -6.58 -7.99
C TYR A 92 7.47 -7.94 -7.46
N PHE A 93 6.76 -8.52 -6.50
CA PHE A 93 7.15 -9.76 -5.83
C PHE A 93 6.19 -10.90 -6.13
N ASP A 94 6.71 -11.93 -6.80
CA ASP A 94 5.95 -13.15 -7.10
C ASP A 94 5.97 -14.14 -5.92
N GLU A 95 6.90 -14.02 -4.97
CA GLU A 95 6.97 -14.77 -3.72
C GLU A 95 6.22 -14.04 -2.58
N PRO A 96 5.96 -14.72 -1.43
CA PRO A 96 5.33 -14.07 -0.27
C PRO A 96 6.07 -12.79 0.12
N ALA A 97 5.35 -11.69 0.22
CA ALA A 97 5.89 -10.38 0.56
C ALA A 97 4.92 -9.58 1.44
N SER A 98 5.49 -8.72 2.26
CA SER A 98 4.78 -7.77 3.12
C SER A 98 5.41 -6.39 3.04
N ALA A 99 4.58 -5.37 2.98
CA ALA A 99 4.97 -3.96 3.08
C ALA A 99 4.17 -3.31 4.22
N VAL A 100 4.88 -2.74 5.19
CA VAL A 100 4.28 -1.97 6.29
C VAL A 100 4.47 -0.49 5.97
N MET A 101 3.35 0.23 5.84
CA MET A 101 3.33 1.62 5.41
C MET A 101 2.94 2.55 6.54
N LYS A 102 3.55 3.71 6.56
CA LYS A 102 3.18 4.81 7.45
C LYS A 102 3.36 6.15 6.76
N HIS A 103 2.26 6.90 6.62
CA HIS A 103 2.28 8.22 6.00
C HIS A 103 2.96 8.23 4.62
N LEU A 104 2.52 7.31 3.75
CA LEU A 104 2.95 7.14 2.36
C LEU A 104 4.38 6.61 2.17
N ASN A 105 5.10 6.29 3.24
CA ASN A 105 6.43 5.69 3.16
C ASN A 105 6.42 4.28 3.77
N PRO A 106 7.22 3.35 3.26
CA PRO A 106 7.41 2.08 3.92
C PRO A 106 8.24 2.27 5.20
N SER A 107 7.69 1.83 6.35
CA SER A 107 8.47 1.63 7.58
C SER A 107 9.29 0.35 7.50
N GLY A 108 8.87 -0.59 6.68
CA GLY A 108 9.63 -1.77 6.35
C GLY A 108 8.95 -2.64 5.32
N VAL A 109 9.77 -3.36 4.56
CA VAL A 109 9.34 -4.29 3.52
C VAL A 109 10.17 -5.56 3.63
N ALA A 110 9.53 -6.70 3.43
CA ALA A 110 10.25 -7.97 3.27
C ALA A 110 9.56 -8.83 2.20
N ALA A 111 10.37 -9.62 1.51
CA ALA A 111 9.92 -10.67 0.62
C ALA A 111 10.63 -11.98 0.98
N SER A 112 9.96 -13.10 0.76
CA SER A 112 10.55 -14.41 1.04
C SER A 112 11.89 -14.56 0.30
N SER A 113 12.91 -14.95 1.04
CA SER A 113 14.24 -15.24 0.53
C SER A 113 14.54 -16.74 0.52
N ARG A 114 13.70 -17.54 1.17
CA ARG A 114 13.80 -18.99 1.30
C ARG A 114 12.44 -19.63 1.08
N ARG A 115 12.45 -20.85 0.57
CA ARG A 115 11.21 -21.59 0.28
C ARG A 115 10.36 -21.87 1.53
N GLU A 116 11.01 -21.97 2.69
CA GLU A 116 10.37 -22.22 4.00
C GLU A 116 9.86 -20.98 4.71
N ASP A 117 10.13 -19.77 4.19
CA ASP A 117 9.63 -18.54 4.82
C ASP A 117 8.09 -18.51 4.77
N SER A 118 7.45 -18.50 5.95
CA SER A 118 6.01 -18.30 6.08
C SER A 118 5.64 -16.82 5.89
N LEU A 119 4.38 -16.54 5.53
CA LEU A 119 3.89 -15.16 5.41
C LEU A 119 4.03 -14.40 6.74
N ARG A 120 3.80 -15.09 7.87
CA ARG A 120 4.05 -14.56 9.22
C ARG A 120 5.50 -14.09 9.38
N SER A 121 6.47 -14.95 9.02
CA SER A 121 7.90 -14.60 9.15
C SER A 121 8.30 -13.41 8.28
N VAL A 122 7.74 -13.31 7.08
CA VAL A 122 7.95 -12.18 6.16
C VAL A 122 7.36 -10.90 6.74
N TYR A 123 6.14 -10.97 7.30
CA TYR A 123 5.54 -9.81 7.97
C TYR A 123 6.36 -9.34 9.17
N VAL A 124 6.84 -10.27 10.01
CA VAL A 124 7.68 -9.94 11.17
C VAL A 124 8.94 -9.19 10.74
N LYS A 125 9.64 -9.67 9.70
CA LYS A 125 10.83 -8.99 9.16
C LYS A 125 10.50 -7.57 8.66
N ALA A 126 9.37 -7.39 7.98
CA ALA A 126 8.94 -6.07 7.50
C ALA A 126 8.61 -5.11 8.67
N ARG A 127 7.85 -5.58 9.66
CA ARG A 127 7.49 -4.78 10.85
C ARG A 127 8.72 -4.39 11.67
N ASP A 128 9.63 -5.32 11.90
CA ASP A 128 10.75 -5.15 12.82
C ASP A 128 11.90 -4.32 12.23
N CYS A 129 11.82 -3.96 10.93
CA CYS A 129 12.72 -2.96 10.33
C CYS A 129 12.66 -1.62 11.11
N ASP A 130 11.44 -1.14 11.38
CA ASP A 130 11.17 0.00 12.25
C ASP A 130 9.83 -0.21 12.96
N SER A 131 9.86 -0.91 14.08
CA SER A 131 8.67 -1.26 14.85
C SER A 131 7.98 -0.03 15.48
N LEU A 132 8.70 1.08 15.68
CA LEU A 132 8.13 2.32 16.19
C LEU A 132 7.31 3.03 15.09
N ALA A 133 7.86 3.15 13.89
CA ALA A 133 7.14 3.73 12.76
C ALA A 133 6.00 2.82 12.27
N ALA A 134 6.12 1.50 12.39
CA ALA A 134 5.06 0.54 12.06
C ALA A 134 3.81 0.67 12.92
N PHE A 135 3.92 1.23 14.14
CA PHE A 135 2.79 1.40 15.06
C PHE A 135 1.69 2.28 14.46
N GLY A 136 0.47 1.73 14.35
CA GLY A 136 -0.66 2.41 13.72
C GLY A 136 -0.50 2.57 12.21
N GLY A 137 0.32 1.75 11.58
CA GLY A 137 0.52 1.71 10.13
C GLY A 137 -0.52 0.86 9.40
N VAL A 138 -0.30 0.71 8.11
CA VAL A 138 -1.07 -0.14 7.18
C VAL A 138 -0.18 -1.29 6.74
N VAL A 139 -0.69 -2.51 6.78
CA VAL A 139 0.01 -3.73 6.35
C VAL A 139 -0.56 -4.20 5.02
N GLY A 140 0.26 -4.24 3.99
CA GLY A 140 -0.03 -4.92 2.74
C GLY A 140 0.64 -6.29 2.70
N LEU A 141 -0.07 -7.29 2.16
CA LEU A 141 0.45 -8.65 1.92
C LEU A 141 0.00 -9.12 0.55
N ASN A 142 0.84 -9.88 -0.16
CA ASN A 142 0.51 -10.38 -1.50
C ASN A 142 0.05 -11.84 -1.52
N ARG A 143 -0.23 -12.41 -0.35
CA ARG A 143 -0.75 -13.78 -0.18
C ARG A 143 -1.95 -13.79 0.77
N SER A 144 -2.70 -14.89 0.75
CA SER A 144 -3.77 -15.13 1.72
C SER A 144 -3.24 -15.11 3.14
N VAL A 145 -3.91 -14.37 4.01
CA VAL A 145 -3.57 -14.27 5.44
C VAL A 145 -4.20 -15.44 6.17
N ASP A 146 -3.37 -16.22 6.85
CA ASP A 146 -3.74 -17.33 7.72
C ASP A 146 -3.85 -16.89 9.20
N GLU A 147 -4.24 -17.83 10.05
CA GLU A 147 -4.43 -17.61 11.50
C GLU A 147 -3.16 -17.08 12.17
N GLU A 148 -2.01 -17.72 11.91
CA GLU A 148 -0.74 -17.36 12.55
C GLU A 148 -0.28 -15.95 12.15
N THR A 149 -0.46 -15.59 10.87
CA THR A 149 -0.13 -14.25 10.37
C THR A 149 -1.08 -13.21 10.98
N ALA A 150 -2.38 -13.51 11.08
CA ALA A 150 -3.36 -12.62 11.67
C ALA A 150 -3.09 -12.38 13.17
N ALA A 151 -2.75 -13.43 13.92
CA ALA A 151 -2.37 -13.34 15.32
C ALA A 151 -1.14 -12.44 15.51
N GLU A 152 -0.12 -12.60 14.65
CA GLU A 152 1.08 -11.77 14.68
C GLU A 152 0.79 -10.30 14.34
N ILE A 153 -0.01 -10.02 13.32
CA ILE A 153 -0.41 -8.65 12.95
C ILE A 153 -1.14 -7.98 14.11
N THR A 154 -2.03 -8.71 14.79
CA THR A 154 -2.82 -8.16 15.90
C THR A 154 -2.08 -8.10 17.23
N SER A 155 -0.85 -8.61 17.31
CA SER A 155 0.01 -8.45 18.49
C SER A 155 0.43 -7.01 18.74
N THR A 156 0.41 -6.17 17.69
CA THR A 156 0.67 -4.73 17.74
C THR A 156 -0.54 -3.93 17.27
N TYR A 157 -0.51 -2.62 17.45
CA TYR A 157 -1.58 -1.76 16.94
C TYR A 157 -1.34 -1.45 15.45
N ILE A 158 -2.23 -1.94 14.58
CA ILE A 158 -2.28 -1.69 13.14
C ILE A 158 -3.64 -1.09 12.79
N GLU A 159 -3.67 -0.11 11.91
CA GLU A 159 -4.92 0.56 11.49
C GLU A 159 -5.65 -0.17 10.36
N ALA A 160 -4.91 -0.72 9.39
CA ALA A 160 -5.51 -1.46 8.29
C ALA A 160 -4.60 -2.60 7.79
N VAL A 161 -5.24 -3.65 7.29
CA VAL A 161 -4.58 -4.78 6.63
C VAL A 161 -5.22 -4.96 5.26
N ALA A 162 -4.39 -5.10 4.21
CA ALA A 162 -4.83 -5.37 2.85
C ALA A 162 -4.15 -6.63 2.31
N ALA A 163 -4.94 -7.58 1.83
CA ALA A 163 -4.45 -8.85 1.26
C ALA A 163 -5.39 -9.38 0.17
N PRO A 164 -4.94 -10.29 -0.71
CA PRO A 164 -5.80 -10.87 -1.74
C PRO A 164 -6.85 -11.82 -1.17
N ALA A 165 -6.61 -12.44 -0.02
CA ALA A 165 -7.55 -13.31 0.66
C ALA A 165 -7.25 -13.40 2.16
N PHE A 166 -8.22 -13.93 2.93
CA PHE A 166 -8.12 -14.19 4.36
C PHE A 166 -8.80 -15.51 4.66
N THR A 167 -8.23 -16.33 5.55
CA THR A 167 -8.93 -17.49 6.07
C THR A 167 -10.01 -17.08 7.07
N GLU A 168 -10.96 -17.97 7.37
CA GLU A 168 -12.01 -17.69 8.37
C GLU A 168 -11.41 -17.42 9.75
N GLU A 169 -10.39 -18.21 10.13
CA GLU A 169 -9.68 -18.06 11.40
C GLU A 169 -9.00 -16.68 11.49
N ALA A 170 -8.35 -16.22 10.40
CA ALA A 170 -7.76 -14.89 10.34
C ALA A 170 -8.82 -13.79 10.50
N LEU A 171 -9.97 -13.92 9.84
CA LEU A 171 -11.08 -12.95 9.97
C LEU A 171 -11.67 -12.95 11.40
N ASN A 172 -11.75 -14.09 12.05
CA ASN A 172 -12.19 -14.19 13.44
C ASN A 172 -11.27 -13.43 14.39
N ILE A 173 -9.92 -13.61 14.24
CA ILE A 173 -8.93 -12.87 15.03
C ILE A 173 -9.05 -11.35 14.76
N PHE A 174 -9.16 -10.94 13.51
CA PHE A 174 -9.31 -9.53 13.17
C PHE A 174 -10.61 -8.92 13.68
N SER A 175 -11.69 -9.72 13.81
CA SER A 175 -12.99 -9.24 14.30
C SER A 175 -12.91 -8.69 15.73
N GLU A 176 -12.02 -9.21 16.55
CA GLU A 176 -11.81 -8.79 17.94
C GLU A 176 -11.19 -7.38 18.07
N LYS A 177 -10.48 -6.91 17.03
CA LYS A 177 -9.79 -5.61 17.04
C LYS A 177 -10.71 -4.50 16.52
N LYS A 178 -11.38 -3.78 17.42
CA LYS A 178 -12.43 -2.80 17.09
C LYS A 178 -12.05 -1.73 16.08
N ASP A 179 -10.81 -1.28 16.10
CA ASP A 179 -10.33 -0.16 15.26
C ASP A 179 -9.63 -0.63 13.95
N LEU A 180 -9.41 -1.94 13.78
CA LEU A 180 -8.75 -2.50 12.59
C LEU A 180 -9.70 -2.54 11.38
N ARG A 181 -9.20 -2.14 10.21
CA ARG A 181 -9.84 -2.29 8.90
C ARG A 181 -9.21 -3.45 8.17
N VAL A 182 -10.03 -4.25 7.51
CA VAL A 182 -9.56 -5.42 6.75
C VAL A 182 -10.08 -5.30 5.32
N LEU A 183 -9.16 -5.22 4.37
CA LEU A 183 -9.42 -4.93 2.97
C LEU A 183 -8.96 -6.09 2.09
N GLN A 184 -9.86 -6.63 1.30
CA GLN A 184 -9.50 -7.62 0.30
C GLN A 184 -9.42 -6.96 -1.07
N PHE A 185 -8.29 -7.15 -1.74
CA PHE A 185 -8.11 -6.74 -3.13
C PHE A 185 -7.98 -7.94 -4.06
N SER A 186 -8.06 -7.70 -5.36
CA SER A 186 -7.82 -8.68 -6.42
C SER A 186 -7.03 -8.03 -7.55
N ASN A 187 -6.57 -8.86 -8.50
CA ASN A 187 -5.98 -8.41 -9.77
C ASN A 187 -4.66 -7.64 -9.63
N LEU A 188 -3.90 -7.81 -8.54
CA LEU A 188 -2.61 -7.12 -8.37
C LEU A 188 -1.63 -7.45 -9.51
N GLU A 189 -1.70 -8.66 -10.04
CA GLU A 189 -0.91 -9.15 -11.18
C GLU A 189 -1.18 -8.40 -12.49
N SER A 190 -2.35 -7.74 -12.60
CA SER A 190 -2.70 -6.92 -13.78
C SER A 190 -2.10 -5.50 -13.73
N SER A 191 -1.43 -5.15 -12.64
CA SER A 191 -0.78 -3.84 -12.51
C SER A 191 0.41 -3.70 -13.44
N SER A 192 0.54 -2.57 -14.11
CA SER A 192 1.76 -2.22 -14.84
C SER A 192 2.95 -2.15 -13.88
N ARG A 193 4.00 -2.92 -14.16
CA ARG A 193 5.23 -3.04 -13.37
C ARG A 193 6.42 -2.43 -14.09
N PHE A 194 6.50 -2.63 -15.38
CA PHE A 194 7.67 -2.32 -16.16
C PHE A 194 7.32 -1.43 -17.36
N LEU A 195 8.30 -0.67 -17.84
CA LEU A 195 8.14 0.11 -19.07
C LEU A 195 7.73 -0.82 -20.23
N GLY A 196 6.68 -0.43 -20.94
CA GLY A 196 6.07 -1.21 -22.02
C GLY A 196 4.94 -2.13 -21.56
N ASP A 197 4.63 -2.25 -20.27
CA ASP A 197 3.39 -2.86 -19.82
C ASP A 197 2.21 -1.97 -20.22
N VAL A 198 1.09 -2.56 -20.63
CA VAL A 198 -0.10 -1.85 -21.12
C VAL A 198 -1.30 -2.21 -20.23
N PRO A 199 -2.17 -1.25 -19.90
CA PRO A 199 -2.08 0.19 -20.14
C PRO A 199 -1.14 0.89 -19.14
N GLU A 200 -0.51 1.97 -19.58
CA GLU A 200 0.20 2.88 -18.68
C GLU A 200 -0.79 3.95 -18.20
N PRO A 201 -1.32 3.87 -16.96
CA PRO A 201 -2.15 4.93 -16.45
C PRO A 201 -1.31 6.20 -16.29
N PHE A 202 -1.94 7.35 -16.31
CA PHE A 202 -1.27 8.59 -15.93
C PHE A 202 -1.58 8.92 -14.47
N THR A 203 -0.74 9.75 -13.85
CA THR A 203 -0.97 10.31 -12.54
C THR A 203 -1.29 11.79 -12.66
N LEU A 204 -2.18 12.26 -11.78
CA LEU A 204 -2.59 13.65 -11.70
C LEU A 204 -2.22 14.24 -10.35
N SER A 205 -1.64 15.44 -10.37
CA SER A 205 -1.46 16.24 -9.17
C SER A 205 -2.12 17.61 -9.39
N VAL A 206 -3.01 18.00 -8.48
CA VAL A 206 -3.65 19.30 -8.51
C VAL A 206 -2.88 20.26 -7.60
N LEU A 207 -2.52 21.43 -8.14
CA LEU A 207 -1.79 22.46 -7.45
C LEU A 207 -2.73 23.45 -6.74
N ILE A 208 -2.17 24.34 -5.92
CA ILE A 208 -2.92 25.29 -5.08
C ILE A 208 -3.84 26.22 -5.86
N ASP A 209 -3.51 26.53 -7.10
CA ASP A 209 -4.26 27.41 -7.99
C ASP A 209 -5.21 26.66 -8.96
N GLY A 210 -5.31 25.31 -8.80
CA GLY A 210 -6.07 24.44 -9.69
C GLY A 210 -5.30 23.98 -10.93
N SER A 211 -4.07 24.40 -11.13
CA SER A 211 -3.19 23.86 -12.19
C SER A 211 -2.96 22.37 -11.99
N ILE A 212 -2.79 21.63 -13.09
CA ILE A 212 -2.67 20.17 -13.06
C ILE A 212 -1.31 19.76 -13.63
N ILE A 213 -0.61 18.89 -12.90
CA ILE A 213 0.55 18.17 -13.44
C ILE A 213 0.07 16.78 -13.85
N ILE A 214 0.33 16.40 -15.10
CA ILE A 214 0.13 15.05 -15.61
C ILE A 214 1.50 14.40 -15.77
N SER A 215 1.66 13.20 -15.26
CA SER A 215 2.87 12.41 -15.44
C SER A 215 2.56 10.93 -15.69
N THR A 216 3.50 10.21 -16.28
CA THR A 216 3.44 8.76 -16.35
C THR A 216 3.66 8.17 -14.94
N PRO A 217 3.15 6.97 -14.66
CA PRO A 217 3.38 6.32 -13.37
C PRO A 217 4.86 5.99 -13.18
N LEU A 218 5.27 5.92 -11.93
CA LEU A 218 6.63 5.50 -11.58
C LEU A 218 6.74 3.98 -11.73
N ILE A 219 7.21 3.55 -12.89
CA ILE A 219 7.51 2.16 -13.22
C ILE A 219 8.96 2.04 -13.69
N THR A 220 9.51 0.84 -13.74
CA THR A 220 10.93 0.62 -14.02
C THR A 220 11.17 -0.21 -15.29
N LYS A 221 12.35 -0.06 -15.88
CA LYS A 221 12.85 -0.99 -16.91
C LYS A 221 13.63 -2.17 -16.32
N VAL A 222 13.99 -2.10 -15.04
CA VAL A 222 14.78 -3.12 -14.35
C VAL A 222 13.86 -4.28 -13.97
N ARG A 223 14.02 -5.41 -14.64
CA ARG A 223 13.23 -6.64 -14.44
C ARG A 223 13.96 -7.68 -13.57
N GLY A 224 15.29 -7.57 -13.48
CA GLY A 224 16.08 -8.52 -12.72
C GLY A 224 17.58 -8.23 -12.74
N PRO A 225 18.39 -9.10 -12.15
CA PRO A 225 19.84 -8.87 -12.03
C PRO A 225 20.57 -8.66 -13.35
N ARG A 226 20.06 -9.19 -14.47
CA ARG A 226 20.65 -9.03 -15.80
C ARG A 226 20.58 -7.60 -16.33
N ASP A 227 19.69 -6.77 -15.78
CA ASP A 227 19.55 -5.36 -16.16
C ASP A 227 20.49 -4.44 -15.38
N LEU A 228 21.22 -5.01 -14.38
CA LEU A 228 22.19 -4.28 -13.59
C LEU A 228 23.55 -4.26 -14.29
N ARG A 229 24.22 -3.12 -14.22
CA ARG A 229 25.61 -2.97 -14.68
C ARG A 229 26.53 -2.78 -13.48
N THR A 230 27.47 -3.68 -13.28
CA THR A 230 28.50 -3.53 -12.27
C THR A 230 29.45 -2.40 -12.64
N VAL A 231 29.57 -1.41 -11.74
CA VAL A 231 30.49 -0.26 -11.89
C VAL A 231 31.57 -0.23 -10.83
N THR A 232 31.52 -1.20 -9.89
CA THR A 232 32.49 -1.38 -8.82
C THR A 232 33.57 -2.38 -9.24
N ARG A 233 34.71 -2.42 -8.48
CA ARG A 233 35.79 -3.38 -8.75
C ARG A 233 35.35 -4.83 -8.49
N ARG A 234 34.46 -5.05 -7.55
CA ARG A 234 33.90 -6.35 -7.18
C ARG A 234 32.50 -6.49 -7.78
N GLU A 235 32.24 -7.62 -8.38
CA GLU A 235 30.88 -7.97 -8.79
C GLU A 235 30.05 -8.45 -7.60
N PRO A 236 28.74 -8.15 -7.58
CA PRO A 236 27.86 -8.68 -6.56
C PRO A 236 27.71 -10.20 -6.72
N THR A 237 27.60 -10.90 -5.61
CA THR A 237 27.15 -12.29 -5.59
C THR A 237 25.69 -12.37 -6.04
N LEU A 238 25.18 -13.55 -6.40
CA LEU A 238 23.78 -13.75 -6.75
C LEU A 238 22.81 -13.30 -5.65
N ARG A 239 23.19 -13.51 -4.38
CA ARG A 239 22.42 -13.06 -3.23
C ARG A 239 22.38 -11.55 -3.14
N GLU A 240 23.53 -10.89 -3.24
CA GLU A 240 23.60 -9.42 -3.26
C GLU A 240 22.88 -8.82 -4.46
N ALA A 241 22.94 -9.43 -5.64
CA ALA A 241 22.20 -9.00 -6.81
C ALA A 241 20.68 -9.10 -6.57
N SER A 242 20.21 -10.15 -5.91
CA SER A 242 18.79 -10.28 -5.49
C SER A 242 18.39 -9.18 -4.50
N ASP A 243 19.24 -8.88 -3.51
CA ASP A 243 18.99 -7.79 -2.55
C ASP A 243 19.00 -6.42 -3.23
N LEU A 244 19.84 -6.18 -4.24
CA LEU A 244 19.85 -4.95 -5.02
C LEU A 244 18.55 -4.76 -5.81
N ILE A 245 18.02 -5.81 -6.43
CA ILE A 245 16.73 -5.77 -7.14
C ILE A 245 15.59 -5.50 -6.16
N PHE A 246 15.57 -6.21 -5.02
CA PHE A 246 14.60 -5.96 -3.95
C PHE A 246 14.65 -4.49 -3.50
N SER A 247 15.85 -3.98 -3.17
CA SER A 247 16.05 -2.58 -2.76
C SER A 247 15.62 -1.59 -3.83
N TRP A 248 15.84 -1.90 -5.11
CA TRP A 248 15.40 -1.06 -6.22
C TRP A 248 13.89 -0.88 -6.22
N TYR A 249 13.13 -1.99 -6.13
CA TYR A 249 11.67 -1.95 -6.13
C TYR A 249 11.10 -1.25 -4.88
N VAL A 250 11.74 -1.41 -3.72
CA VAL A 250 11.35 -0.69 -2.51
C VAL A 250 11.68 0.80 -2.63
N CYS A 251 12.92 1.14 -3.02
CA CYS A 251 13.41 2.53 -3.07
C CYS A 251 12.62 3.40 -4.05
N MET A 252 12.15 2.83 -5.15
CA MET A 252 11.25 3.54 -6.08
C MET A 252 10.00 4.10 -5.40
N ASN A 253 9.54 3.49 -4.33
CA ASN A 253 8.35 3.85 -3.59
C ASN A 253 8.65 4.65 -2.30
N VAL A 254 9.91 5.03 -2.10
CA VAL A 254 10.33 5.96 -1.04
C VAL A 254 10.41 7.36 -1.63
N ARG A 255 9.83 8.34 -0.94
CA ARG A 255 9.88 9.73 -1.39
C ARG A 255 11.33 10.23 -1.46
N SER A 256 11.63 10.92 -2.53
CA SER A 256 12.96 11.50 -2.79
C SER A 256 13.36 12.52 -1.67
N ASN A 257 14.58 12.47 -1.15
CA ASN A 257 15.66 11.57 -1.55
C ASN A 257 15.69 10.34 -0.64
N GLY A 258 15.23 9.20 -1.15
CA GLY A 258 15.17 7.97 -0.38
C GLY A 258 16.48 7.16 -0.47
N VAL A 259 16.84 6.50 0.62
CA VAL A 259 17.88 5.49 0.69
C VAL A 259 17.29 4.26 1.36
N VAL A 260 17.56 3.08 0.83
CA VAL A 260 17.13 1.80 1.40
C VAL A 260 18.34 0.93 1.66
N VAL A 261 18.44 0.44 2.87
CA VAL A 261 19.42 -0.59 3.26
C VAL A 261 18.68 -1.91 3.40
N SER A 262 19.15 -2.95 2.74
CA SER A 262 18.51 -4.26 2.80
C SER A 262 19.52 -5.41 2.91
N LYS A 263 19.02 -6.54 3.40
CA LYS A 263 19.73 -7.82 3.43
C LYS A 263 18.69 -8.95 3.44
N ASP A 264 18.97 -10.00 2.67
CA ASP A 264 18.11 -11.18 2.59
C ASP A 264 16.66 -10.82 2.21
N ARG A 265 16.54 -9.87 1.27
CA ARG A 265 15.24 -9.35 0.79
C ARG A 265 14.35 -8.80 1.91
N SER A 266 14.97 -8.16 2.88
CA SER A 266 14.31 -7.43 3.96
C SER A 266 15.00 -6.09 4.17
N THR A 267 14.24 -5.04 4.34
CA THR A 267 14.77 -3.73 4.71
C THR A 267 15.33 -3.76 6.12
N LEU A 268 16.40 -3.01 6.33
CA LEU A 268 17.06 -2.79 7.63
C LEU A 268 17.00 -1.32 8.03
N GLY A 269 16.64 -0.43 7.09
CA GLY A 269 16.53 1.01 7.23
C GLY A 269 16.31 1.69 5.90
#